data_e7d5ee948b2346216f72cfba8305b55b
#
_entry.id   e7d5ee948b2346216f72cfba8305b55b
#
_cell.length_a   1.000
_cell.length_b   1.000
_cell.length_c   1.000
_cell.angle_alpha   90.00
_cell.angle_beta   90.00
_cell.angle_gamma   90.00
#
_symmetry.space_group_name_H-M   'P 1'
#
loop_
_entity.id
_entity.type
_entity.pdbx_description
1 polymer ?
#
loop_
_entity_poly.entity_id
_entity_poly.type
_entity_poly.pdbx_seq_one_letter_code
_entity_poly.pdbx_strand_id
1 'polypeptide(L)'
;MARSGPYFCGIDAAMDVISGKWKSLILWELEAQGTRRFAELRRGLPGVSEKMLIQHLREMEEDGLVHREVYREVPPKVEYSLTEHGISLNAALAALGDWGTERIRRINAERVHA
;
A
#
# COMPACT_ATOMS: atom_id res chain seq x y z
N MET A 1 -4.52 -0.73 16.55
CA MET A 1 -4.76 0.62 17.05
C MET A 1 -4.02 1.62 16.18
N ALA A 2 -4.70 2.66 15.74
CA ALA A 2 -4.08 3.66 14.90
C ALA A 2 -2.97 4.40 15.66
N ARG A 3 -1.88 4.71 14.97
CA ARG A 3 -0.79 5.49 15.54
C ARG A 3 -1.19 6.96 15.61
N SER A 4 -0.78 7.64 16.66
CA SER A 4 -1.25 8.98 16.95
C SER A 4 -0.15 10.00 17.29
N GLY A 5 1.09 9.64 17.03
CA GLY A 5 2.18 10.59 17.28
C GLY A 5 2.67 10.59 18.73
N PRO A 6 3.35 11.63 19.14
CA PRO A 6 3.49 12.94 18.50
C PRO A 6 4.34 12.95 17.23
N TYR A 7 4.06 13.89 16.35
CA TYR A 7 4.77 14.02 15.08
C TYR A 7 5.44 15.39 14.96
N PHE A 8 6.57 15.43 14.25
CA PHE A 8 7.27 16.70 13.97
C PHE A 8 6.56 17.53 12.91
N CYS A 9 6.01 16.86 11.90
CA CYS A 9 5.38 17.54 10.77
C CYS A 9 4.54 16.53 9.97
N GLY A 10 3.90 17.01 8.90
CA GLY A 10 3.07 16.17 8.03
C GLY A 10 3.83 15.03 7.39
N ILE A 11 5.08 15.24 7.00
CA ILE A 11 5.91 14.18 6.40
C ILE A 11 6.15 13.06 7.41
N ASP A 12 6.45 13.41 8.65
CA ASP A 12 6.67 12.43 9.72
C ASP A 12 5.42 11.58 9.95
N ALA A 13 4.25 12.23 10.01
CA ALA A 13 2.97 11.53 10.17
C ALA A 13 2.69 10.58 8.98
N ALA A 14 2.91 11.05 7.77
CA ALA A 14 2.69 10.24 6.56
C ALA A 14 3.64 9.06 6.50
N MET A 15 4.92 9.27 6.81
CA MET A 15 5.91 8.20 6.80
C MET A 15 5.61 7.13 7.84
N ASP A 16 5.07 7.51 8.98
CA ASP A 16 4.67 6.55 10.00
C ASP A 16 3.58 5.59 9.50
N VAL A 17 2.64 6.12 8.73
CA VAL A 17 1.53 5.33 8.17
C VAL A 17 2.01 4.39 7.06
N ILE A 18 2.92 4.83 6.21
CA ILE A 18 3.38 4.06 5.05
C ILE A 18 4.75 3.41 5.24
N SER A 19 5.22 3.33 6.47
CA SER A 19 6.56 2.82 6.76
C SER A 19 6.81 1.45 6.09
N GLY A 20 7.99 1.31 5.50
CA GLY A 20 8.37 0.12 4.77
C GLY A 20 7.93 0.16 3.31
N LYS A 21 8.32 -0.87 2.59
CA LYS A 21 8.12 -0.96 1.14
C LYS A 21 6.69 -1.35 0.77
N TRP A 22 6.09 -2.27 1.51
CA TRP A 22 4.92 -2.99 1.03
C TRP A 22 3.61 -2.22 1.15
N LYS A 23 3.45 -1.35 2.14
CA LYS A 23 2.18 -0.63 2.33
C LYS A 23 1.85 0.29 1.16
N SER A 24 2.82 1.03 0.65
CA SER A 24 2.60 1.87 -0.52
C SER A 24 2.28 1.03 -1.76
N LEU A 25 2.92 -0.13 -1.90
CA LEU A 25 2.64 -1.03 -3.01
C LEU A 25 1.24 -1.65 -2.91
N ILE A 26 0.78 -1.96 -1.70
CA ILE A 26 -0.59 -2.44 -1.47
C ILE A 26 -1.61 -1.38 -1.87
N LEU A 27 -1.39 -0.12 -1.47
CA LEU A 27 -2.26 0.99 -1.86
C LEU A 27 -2.33 1.11 -3.38
N TRP A 28 -1.20 1.04 -4.05
CA TRP A 28 -1.12 1.13 -5.49
C TRP A 28 -1.88 -0.02 -6.18
N GLU A 29 -1.68 -1.23 -5.71
CA GLU A 29 -2.32 -2.43 -6.28
C GLU A 29 -3.84 -2.37 -6.13
N LEU A 30 -4.34 -1.97 -4.95
CA LEU A 30 -5.78 -1.86 -4.70
C LEU A 30 -6.42 -0.77 -5.53
N GLU A 31 -5.73 0.33 -5.79
CA GLU A 31 -6.27 1.38 -6.65
C GLU A 31 -6.27 0.95 -8.12
N ALA A 32 -5.18 0.35 -8.58
CA ALA A 32 -5.05 -0.04 -9.99
C ALA A 32 -5.99 -1.18 -10.36
N GLN A 33 -6.17 -2.15 -9.49
CA GLN A 33 -6.92 -3.37 -9.76
C GLN A 33 -8.32 -3.38 -9.12
N GLY A 34 -8.59 -2.45 -8.19
CA GLY A 34 -9.85 -2.42 -7.44
C GLY A 34 -9.86 -3.42 -6.30
N THR A 35 -11.06 -3.81 -5.88
CA THR A 35 -11.26 -4.75 -4.78
C THR A 35 -10.58 -6.08 -5.07
N ARG A 36 -9.84 -6.61 -4.09
CA ARG A 36 -9.06 -7.83 -4.24
C ARG A 36 -9.19 -8.76 -3.05
N ARG A 37 -9.13 -10.06 -3.33
CA ARG A 37 -8.96 -11.09 -2.30
C ARG A 37 -7.48 -11.18 -1.92
N PHE A 38 -7.22 -11.78 -0.77
CA PHE A 38 -5.86 -11.94 -0.26
C PHE A 38 -4.92 -12.60 -1.27
N ALA A 39 -5.35 -13.71 -1.87
CA ALA A 39 -4.52 -14.43 -2.83
C ALA A 39 -4.22 -13.59 -4.08
N GLU A 40 -5.18 -12.79 -4.51
CA GLU A 40 -4.99 -11.89 -5.65
C GLU A 40 -3.97 -10.80 -5.35
N LEU A 41 -4.07 -10.21 -4.15
CA LEU A 41 -3.09 -9.21 -3.69
C LEU A 41 -1.70 -9.81 -3.65
N ARG A 42 -1.57 -11.00 -3.10
CA ARG A 42 -0.27 -11.65 -2.97
C ARG A 42 0.35 -11.93 -4.33
N ARG A 43 -0.44 -12.35 -5.30
CA ARG A 43 0.04 -12.55 -6.67
C ARG A 43 0.49 -11.26 -7.34
N GLY A 44 -0.20 -10.15 -7.03
CA GLY A 44 0.16 -8.84 -7.56
C GLY A 44 1.37 -8.19 -6.90
N LEU A 45 1.88 -8.77 -5.82
CA LEU A 45 2.99 -8.23 -5.04
C LEU A 45 4.10 -9.27 -4.89
N PRO A 46 4.81 -9.60 -5.98
CA PRO A 46 5.84 -10.64 -5.92
C PRO A 46 6.90 -10.34 -4.85
N GLY A 47 7.18 -11.34 -4.03
CA GLY A 47 8.18 -11.22 -2.97
C GLY A 47 7.61 -10.93 -1.59
N VAL A 48 6.33 -10.52 -1.49
CA VAL A 48 5.74 -10.33 -0.16
C VAL A 48 5.41 -11.68 0.45
N SER A 49 5.76 -11.86 1.72
CA SER A 49 5.39 -13.08 2.43
C SER A 49 3.93 -12.99 2.89
N GLU A 50 3.31 -14.14 3.08
CA GLU A 50 1.95 -14.21 3.60
C GLU A 50 1.84 -13.51 4.94
N LYS A 51 2.80 -13.76 5.83
CA LYS A 51 2.84 -13.15 7.16
C LYS A 51 2.91 -11.63 7.10
N MET A 52 3.78 -11.08 6.25
CA MET A 52 3.90 -9.63 6.09
C MET A 52 2.65 -9.02 5.51
N LEU A 53 2.06 -9.66 4.51
CA LEU A 53 0.84 -9.15 3.89
C LEU A 53 -0.31 -9.10 4.90
N ILE A 54 -0.49 -10.16 5.68
CA ILE A 54 -1.51 -10.19 6.74
C ILE A 54 -1.30 -9.05 7.72
N GLN A 55 -0.06 -8.87 8.18
CA GLN A 55 0.26 -7.84 9.17
C GLN A 55 0.02 -6.44 8.61
N HIS A 56 0.48 -6.18 7.40
CA HIS A 56 0.31 -4.87 6.77
C HIS A 56 -1.16 -4.54 6.51
N LEU A 57 -1.92 -5.50 6.02
CA LEU A 57 -3.36 -5.29 5.79
C LEU A 57 -4.09 -4.99 7.10
N ARG A 58 -3.71 -5.67 8.18
CA ARG A 58 -4.30 -5.41 9.50
C ARG A 58 -3.99 -3.99 9.97
N GLU A 59 -2.74 -3.57 9.85
CA GLU A 59 -2.31 -2.22 10.23
C GLU A 59 -3.00 -1.16 9.37
N MET A 60 -3.11 -1.40 8.08
CA MET A 60 -3.77 -0.48 7.16
C MET A 60 -5.27 -0.38 7.42
N GLU A 61 -5.89 -1.46 7.85
CA GLU A 61 -7.28 -1.45 8.28
C GLU A 61 -7.43 -0.62 9.56
N GLU A 62 -6.55 -0.81 10.52
CA GLU A 62 -6.54 -0.03 11.77
C GLU A 62 -6.32 1.46 11.51
N ASP A 63 -5.47 1.80 10.55
CA ASP A 63 -5.20 3.19 10.17
C ASP A 63 -6.31 3.78 9.27
N GLY A 64 -7.34 3.00 8.96
CA GLY A 64 -8.47 3.47 8.17
C GLY A 64 -8.20 3.61 6.68
N LEU A 65 -7.15 2.98 6.16
CA LEU A 65 -6.77 3.08 4.74
C LEU A 65 -7.41 2.01 3.89
N VAL A 66 -7.69 0.85 4.48
CA VAL A 66 -8.20 -0.33 3.81
C VAL A 66 -9.43 -0.82 4.53
N HIS A 67 -10.45 -1.17 3.74
CA HIS A 67 -11.66 -1.81 4.22
C HIS A 67 -11.56 -3.31 3.98
N ARG A 68 -11.92 -4.10 4.97
CA ARG A 68 -11.97 -5.54 4.89
C ARG A 68 -13.42 -5.99 5.00
N GLU A 69 -13.93 -6.63 3.93
CA GLU A 69 -15.29 -7.13 3.90
C GLU A 69 -15.28 -8.66 4.00
N VAL A 70 -15.99 -9.18 4.98
CA VAL A 70 -16.14 -10.63 5.17
C VAL A 70 -17.52 -11.05 4.69
N TYR A 71 -17.57 -11.97 3.74
CA TYR A 71 -18.82 -12.53 3.25
C TYR A 71 -19.04 -13.89 3.90
N ARG A 72 -20.18 -14.04 4.56
CA ARG A 72 -20.53 -15.29 5.24
C ARG A 72 -21.17 -16.26 4.24
N GLU A 73 -20.31 -16.93 3.53
CA GLU A 73 -20.73 -17.94 2.55
C GLU A 73 -19.81 -19.15 2.67
N VAL A 74 -20.06 -20.20 1.90
CA VAL A 74 -19.28 -21.43 1.92
C VAL A 74 -18.74 -21.65 0.50
N PRO A 75 -17.40 -21.57 0.31
CA PRO A 75 -16.38 -21.18 1.29
C PRO A 75 -16.46 -19.71 1.64
N PRO A 76 -15.94 -19.28 2.81
CA PRO A 76 -15.96 -17.89 3.19
C PRO A 76 -15.11 -17.04 2.25
N LYS A 77 -15.56 -15.81 2.02
CA LYS A 77 -14.89 -14.87 1.14
C LYS A 77 -14.52 -13.61 1.90
N VAL A 78 -13.29 -13.14 1.73
CA VAL A 78 -12.83 -11.88 2.30
C VAL A 78 -12.26 -11.02 1.18
N GLU A 79 -12.69 -9.76 1.12
CA GLU A 79 -12.23 -8.81 0.11
C GLU A 79 -11.65 -7.57 0.77
N TYR A 80 -10.64 -7.00 0.13
CA TYR A 80 -9.98 -5.78 0.56
C TYR A 80 -10.17 -4.70 -0.48
N SER A 81 -10.45 -3.49 -0.03
CA SER A 81 -10.62 -2.33 -0.91
C SER A 81 -10.09 -1.08 -0.20
N LEU A 82 -9.80 -0.03 -0.98
CA LEU A 82 -9.39 1.23 -0.41
C LEU A 82 -10.59 1.98 0.17
N THR A 83 -10.36 2.63 1.31
CA THR A 83 -11.29 3.62 1.84
C THR A 83 -11.05 4.96 1.15
N GLU A 84 -11.92 5.94 1.39
CA GLU A 84 -11.68 7.32 0.92
C GLU A 84 -10.35 7.85 1.44
N HIS A 85 -10.02 7.54 2.69
CA HIS A 85 -8.75 7.94 3.30
C HIS A 85 -7.56 7.29 2.60
N GLY A 86 -7.67 6.01 2.26
CA GLY A 86 -6.65 5.30 1.48
C GLY A 86 -6.45 5.89 0.10
N ILE A 87 -7.54 6.24 -0.58
CA ILE A 87 -7.49 6.88 -1.89
C ILE A 87 -6.79 8.25 -1.80
N SER A 88 -7.09 9.03 -0.75
CA SER A 88 -6.46 10.33 -0.55
C SER A 88 -4.96 10.22 -0.34
N LEU A 89 -4.53 9.21 0.42
CA LEU A 89 -3.10 8.97 0.63
C LEU A 89 -2.42 8.57 -0.67
N ASN A 90 -3.05 7.68 -1.44
CA ASN A 90 -2.49 7.23 -2.71
C ASN A 90 -2.36 8.38 -3.71
N ALA A 91 -3.32 9.30 -3.73
CA ALA A 91 -3.22 10.51 -4.54
C ALA A 91 -1.99 11.35 -4.16
N ALA A 92 -1.69 11.45 -2.87
CA ALA A 92 -0.50 12.16 -2.39
C ALA A 92 0.79 11.44 -2.80
N LEU A 93 0.75 10.10 -2.90
CA LEU A 93 1.90 9.31 -3.30
C LEU A 93 2.18 9.37 -4.81
N ALA A 94 1.24 9.85 -5.61
CA ALA A 94 1.41 9.91 -7.07
C ALA A 94 2.64 10.74 -7.47
N ALA A 95 2.84 11.89 -6.84
CA ALA A 95 4.01 12.72 -7.09
C ALA A 95 5.31 12.01 -6.70
N LEU A 96 5.29 11.28 -5.60
CA LEU A 96 6.43 10.48 -5.18
C LEU A 96 6.73 9.37 -6.19
N GLY A 97 5.67 8.75 -6.72
CA GLY A 97 5.81 7.75 -7.78
C GLY A 97 6.44 8.31 -9.04
N ASP A 98 6.05 9.52 -9.44
CA ASP A 98 6.64 10.22 -10.59
C ASP A 98 8.12 10.49 -10.36
N TRP A 99 8.48 10.93 -9.17
CA TRP A 99 9.88 11.13 -8.80
C TRP A 99 10.66 9.82 -8.92
N GLY A 100 10.07 8.72 -8.44
CA GLY A 100 10.66 7.38 -8.51
C GLY A 100 10.89 6.92 -9.94
N THR A 101 9.93 7.17 -10.83
CA THR A 101 10.04 6.83 -12.25
C THR A 101 11.21 7.57 -12.89
N GLU A 102 11.37 8.86 -12.58
CA GLU A 102 12.51 9.64 -13.07
C GLU A 102 13.83 9.11 -12.51
N ARG A 103 13.83 8.69 -11.26
CA ARG A 103 14.99 8.07 -10.61
C ARG A 103 15.44 6.81 -11.36
N ILE A 104 14.48 5.95 -11.73
CA ILE A 104 14.75 4.73 -12.50
C ILE A 104 15.39 5.09 -13.84
N ARG A 105 14.85 6.09 -14.51
CA ARG A 105 15.36 6.55 -15.79
C ARG A 105 16.81 7.03 -15.69
N ARG A 106 17.13 7.79 -14.66
CA ARG A 106 18.49 8.27 -14.40
C ARG A 106 19.46 7.13 -14.13
N ILE A 107 19.05 6.16 -13.31
CA ILE A 107 19.87 4.99 -12.98
C ILE A 107 20.16 4.19 -14.25
N ASN A 108 19.16 3.95 -15.08
CA ASN A 108 19.31 3.19 -16.31
C ASN A 108 20.20 3.91 -17.31
N ALA A 109 20.07 5.23 -17.41
CA ALA A 109 20.94 6.03 -18.28
C ALA A 109 22.41 5.95 -17.84
N GLU A 110 22.65 6.04 -16.54
CA GLU A 110 24.00 5.91 -15.98
C GLU A 110 24.59 4.53 -16.28
N ARG A 111 23.80 3.47 -16.14
CA ARG A 111 24.25 2.10 -16.43
C ARG A 111 24.59 1.89 -17.88
N VAL A 112 23.89 2.56 -18.78
CA VAL A 112 24.14 2.45 -20.21
C VAL A 112 25.44 3.16 -20.59
N HIS A 113 25.74 4.25 -19.91
CA HIS A 113 26.92 5.08 -20.22
C HIS A 113 28.14 4.78 -19.35
N ALA A 114 27.99 3.95 -18.33
CA ALA A 114 29.08 3.63 -17.39
C ALA A 114 30.08 2.59 -17.97
#